data_543167cdd1ad422871743ebddc3b8d4a
#
_entry.id   543167cdd1ad422871743ebddc3b8d4a
#
_cell.length_a   1.000
_cell.length_b   1.000
_cell.length_c   1.000
_cell.angle_alpha   90.00
_cell.angle_beta   90.00
_cell.angle_gamma   90.00
#
_symmetry.space_group_name_H-M   'P 1'
#
loop_
_entity.id
_entity.type
_entity.pdbx_description
1 polymer ?
#
loop_
_entity_poly.entity_id
_entity_poly.type
_entity_poly.pdbx_seq_one_letter_code
_entity_poly.pdbx_strand_id
1 'polypeptide(L)'
;MRPVLAVTLLAAALTLPACKPTSFTAPGTATPAAANAPAAAKPSAAEPGPHDNLNAVLWVQRAAEYDAVSQTVYRGAADKLDAALKETNWDALVPGERGNAATGLPPAVVMDVDETVLDNSPYQARLVRDDASYDETTWDLWVAEKKATAVPGVVDFAKAAAARGVTILYISN
;
A
#
# COMPACT_ATOMS: atom_id res chain seq x y z
N MET A 1 -54.13 -12.10 -4.78
CA MET A 1 -53.88 -10.71 -4.42
C MET A 1 -52.92 -10.71 -3.22
N ARG A 2 -51.68 -10.31 -3.41
CA ARG A 2 -50.68 -10.17 -2.34
C ARG A 2 -50.38 -8.67 -2.14
N PRO A 3 -50.36 -8.14 -0.92
CA PRO A 3 -50.08 -6.71 -0.71
C PRO A 3 -48.59 -6.41 -0.91
N VAL A 4 -48.33 -5.36 -1.67
CA VAL A 4 -46.99 -4.76 -1.86
C VAL A 4 -46.74 -3.88 -0.67
N LEU A 5 -45.69 -4.20 0.11
CA LEU A 5 -45.22 -3.39 1.22
C LEU A 5 -44.29 -2.29 0.68
N ALA A 6 -44.72 -1.05 0.70
CA ALA A 6 -43.90 0.10 0.35
C ALA A 6 -43.01 0.46 1.55
N VAL A 7 -41.69 0.36 1.38
CA VAL A 7 -40.69 0.83 2.36
C VAL A 7 -40.30 2.27 2.00
N THR A 8 -40.74 3.21 2.85
CA THR A 8 -40.40 4.62 2.71
C THR A 8 -39.03 4.85 3.35
N LEU A 9 -38.00 5.19 2.55
CA LEU A 9 -36.69 5.62 3.05
C LEU A 9 -36.80 7.08 3.54
N LEU A 10 -36.59 7.28 4.83
CA LEU A 10 -36.46 8.60 5.45
C LEU A 10 -35.00 9.04 5.34
N ALA A 11 -34.70 9.99 4.46
CA ALA A 11 -33.39 10.60 4.34
C ALA A 11 -33.22 11.68 5.42
N ALA A 12 -32.40 11.42 6.44
CA ALA A 12 -31.99 12.42 7.42
C ALA A 12 -30.79 13.21 6.86
N ALA A 13 -31.03 14.50 6.57
CA ALA A 13 -29.95 15.43 6.19
C ALA A 13 -29.21 15.89 7.46
N LEU A 14 -27.96 15.48 7.63
CA LEU A 14 -27.04 16.03 8.64
C LEU A 14 -26.45 17.34 8.10
N THR A 15 -26.85 18.46 8.70
CA THR A 15 -26.19 19.77 8.47
C THR A 15 -25.01 19.90 9.41
N LEU A 16 -23.79 19.93 8.86
CA LEU A 16 -22.56 20.24 9.61
C LEU A 16 -22.40 21.76 9.75
N PRO A 17 -22.06 22.29 10.94
CA PRO A 17 -21.78 23.72 11.10
C PRO A 17 -20.44 24.08 10.46
N ALA A 18 -20.45 25.10 9.61
CA ALA A 18 -19.25 25.66 9.00
C ALA A 18 -18.40 26.40 10.03
N CYS A 19 -17.14 25.97 10.23
CA CYS A 19 -16.15 26.73 11.00
C CYS A 19 -15.76 27.99 10.23
N LYS A 20 -15.93 29.16 10.86
CA LYS A 20 -15.46 30.46 10.37
C LYS A 20 -13.93 30.55 10.55
N PRO A 21 -13.15 31.01 9.54
CA PRO A 21 -11.73 31.27 9.75
C PRO A 21 -11.54 32.52 10.63
N THR A 22 -10.82 32.37 11.73
CA THR A 22 -10.32 33.47 12.55
C THR A 22 -9.09 34.08 11.90
N SER A 23 -9.17 35.38 11.57
CA SER A 23 -8.07 36.17 11.05
C SER A 23 -6.99 36.35 12.13
N PHE A 24 -5.79 35.89 11.88
CA PHE A 24 -4.62 36.11 12.73
C PHE A 24 -3.94 37.42 12.29
N THR A 25 -3.95 38.43 13.15
CA THR A 25 -3.21 39.67 12.95
C THR A 25 -1.78 39.49 13.46
N ALA A 26 -0.79 39.67 12.59
CA ALA A 26 0.62 39.55 12.95
C ALA A 26 1.06 40.76 13.81
N PRO A 27 1.86 40.53 14.88
CA PRO A 27 2.48 41.65 15.63
C PRO A 27 3.69 42.20 14.87
N GLY A 28 3.87 43.52 15.03
CA GLY A 28 4.84 44.32 14.29
C GLY A 28 6.31 43.93 14.54
N THR A 29 7.10 44.23 13.52
CA THR A 29 8.54 44.12 13.46
C THR A 29 9.25 44.99 14.49
N ALA A 30 9.91 44.39 15.48
CA ALA A 30 10.91 45.03 16.30
C ALA A 30 12.30 44.74 15.73
N THR A 31 13.08 45.78 15.45
CA THR A 31 14.47 45.69 14.99
C THR A 31 15.36 45.14 16.11
N PRO A 32 16.14 44.04 15.90
CA PRO A 32 17.04 43.57 16.93
C PRO A 32 18.36 44.36 16.93
N ALA A 33 18.77 44.79 18.11
CA ALA A 33 20.12 45.33 18.39
C ALA A 33 21.20 44.25 18.17
N ALA A 34 22.32 44.65 17.63
CA ALA A 34 23.50 43.82 17.43
C ALA A 34 23.98 43.21 18.77
N ALA A 35 23.86 41.90 18.90
CA ALA A 35 24.44 41.15 20.01
C ALA A 35 25.65 40.37 19.50
N ASN A 36 26.73 40.40 20.27
CA ASN A 36 28.04 39.76 20.06
C ASN A 36 27.92 38.30 19.62
N ALA A 37 28.62 37.93 18.56
CA ALA A 37 28.73 36.57 18.09
C ALA A 37 29.47 35.70 19.14
N PRO A 38 28.89 34.59 19.59
CA PRO A 38 29.61 33.60 20.35
C PRO A 38 30.53 32.80 19.46
N ALA A 39 31.69 32.40 20.01
CA ALA A 39 32.72 31.60 19.36
C ALA A 39 32.09 30.33 18.74
N ALA A 40 32.57 29.97 17.53
CA ALA A 40 32.15 28.79 16.78
C ALA A 40 32.23 27.54 17.67
N ALA A 41 31.06 27.01 18.05
CA ALA A 41 30.95 25.69 18.63
C ALA A 41 31.42 24.67 17.59
N LYS A 42 32.22 23.65 17.99
CA LYS A 42 32.48 22.48 17.16
C LYS A 42 31.18 21.92 16.64
N PRO A 43 31.10 21.47 15.36
CA PRO A 43 29.92 20.83 14.87
C PRO A 43 29.63 19.61 15.76
N SER A 44 28.56 19.67 16.53
CA SER A 44 27.92 18.49 17.10
C SER A 44 27.57 17.57 15.95
N ALA A 45 27.85 16.28 16.08
CA ALA A 45 27.30 15.31 15.14
C ALA A 45 25.80 15.63 14.98
N ALA A 46 25.39 15.92 13.75
CA ALA A 46 23.98 16.25 13.51
C ALA A 46 23.14 15.09 14.05
N GLU A 47 22.16 15.41 14.88
CA GLU A 47 21.12 14.42 15.25
C GLU A 47 20.58 13.86 13.95
N PRO A 48 20.40 12.50 13.85
CA PRO A 48 19.82 11.91 12.65
C PRO A 48 18.49 12.61 12.36
N GLY A 49 18.36 13.15 11.17
CA GLY A 49 17.11 13.77 10.73
C GLY A 49 15.96 12.76 10.66
N PRO A 50 14.71 13.21 10.57
CA PRO A 50 13.59 12.31 10.36
C PRO A 50 13.78 11.58 9.02
N HIS A 51 13.67 10.27 9.04
CA HIS A 51 13.70 9.46 7.82
C HIS A 51 12.28 9.26 7.31
N ASP A 52 11.96 9.77 6.12
CA ASP A 52 10.59 9.79 5.57
C ASP A 52 9.97 8.39 5.46
N ASN A 53 10.78 7.37 5.24
CA ASN A 53 10.30 6.00 5.09
C ASN A 53 10.04 5.27 6.44
N LEU A 54 10.44 5.83 7.58
CA LEU A 54 10.33 5.16 8.88
C LEU A 54 8.88 4.80 9.22
N ASN A 55 7.94 5.70 8.99
CA ASN A 55 6.53 5.45 9.30
C ASN A 55 5.93 4.34 8.43
N ALA A 56 6.29 4.30 7.14
CA ALA A 56 5.86 3.26 6.23
C ALA A 56 6.41 1.88 6.66
N VAL A 57 7.70 1.81 7.00
CA VAL A 57 8.34 0.58 7.48
C VAL A 57 7.68 0.09 8.77
N LEU A 58 7.47 0.98 9.74
CA LEU A 58 6.81 0.63 11.00
C LEU A 58 5.39 0.13 10.77
N TRP A 59 4.65 0.76 9.87
CA TRP A 59 3.29 0.33 9.54
C TRP A 59 3.27 -1.08 8.94
N VAL A 60 4.11 -1.36 7.95
CA VAL A 60 4.20 -2.69 7.35
C VAL A 60 4.62 -3.76 8.36
N GLN A 61 5.61 -3.47 9.20
CA GLN A 61 6.18 -4.47 10.13
C GLN A 61 5.43 -4.63 11.45
N ARG A 62 4.59 -3.66 11.85
CA ARG A 62 4.04 -3.62 13.21
C ARG A 62 2.56 -3.34 13.31
N ALA A 63 1.90 -2.81 12.27
CA ALA A 63 0.49 -2.51 12.34
C ALA A 63 -0.35 -3.77 12.12
N ALA A 64 -1.24 -4.07 13.07
CA ALA A 64 -2.22 -5.14 12.91
C ALA A 64 -3.18 -4.87 11.75
N GLU A 65 -3.37 -3.61 11.40
CA GLU A 65 -4.19 -3.15 10.29
C GLU A 65 -3.58 -3.58 8.94
N TYR A 66 -2.26 -3.54 8.77
CA TYR A 66 -1.59 -4.04 7.57
C TYR A 66 -1.89 -5.51 7.35
N ASP A 67 -1.73 -6.32 8.38
CA ASP A 67 -2.04 -7.76 8.39
C ASP A 67 -3.51 -8.00 8.03
N ALA A 68 -4.42 -7.30 8.68
CA ALA A 68 -5.86 -7.44 8.48
C ALA A 68 -6.30 -7.03 7.07
N VAL A 69 -5.78 -5.93 6.55
CA VAL A 69 -6.08 -5.43 5.20
C VAL A 69 -5.55 -6.41 4.16
N SER A 70 -4.29 -6.81 4.25
CA SER A 70 -3.66 -7.74 3.31
C SER A 70 -4.43 -9.07 3.24
N GLN A 71 -4.70 -9.69 4.40
CA GLN A 71 -5.50 -10.92 4.46
C GLN A 71 -6.93 -10.74 3.91
N THR A 72 -7.54 -9.59 4.14
CA THR A 72 -8.90 -9.31 3.64
C THR A 72 -8.90 -9.19 2.13
N VAL A 73 -7.90 -8.52 1.54
CA VAL A 73 -7.75 -8.40 0.08
C VAL A 73 -7.55 -9.77 -0.55
N TYR A 74 -6.63 -10.60 -0.04
CA TYR A 74 -6.39 -11.94 -0.60
C TYR A 74 -7.56 -12.89 -0.41
N ARG A 75 -8.28 -12.83 0.72
CA ARG A 75 -9.54 -13.57 0.89
C ARG A 75 -10.59 -13.13 -0.12
N GLY A 76 -10.80 -11.83 -0.26
CA GLY A 76 -11.75 -11.29 -1.25
C GLY A 76 -11.40 -11.69 -2.68
N ALA A 77 -10.11 -11.76 -3.03
CA ALA A 77 -9.65 -12.26 -4.32
C ALA A 77 -9.95 -13.77 -4.47
N ALA A 78 -9.66 -14.59 -3.45
CA ALA A 78 -9.96 -16.02 -3.46
C ALA A 78 -11.47 -16.30 -3.63
N ASP A 79 -12.32 -15.53 -2.95
CA ASP A 79 -13.78 -15.65 -3.05
C ASP A 79 -14.32 -15.32 -4.45
N LYS A 80 -13.56 -14.55 -5.25
CA LYS A 80 -13.94 -14.20 -6.63
C LYS A 80 -13.53 -15.26 -7.67
N LEU A 81 -12.61 -16.17 -7.35
CA LEU A 81 -12.07 -17.15 -8.31
C LEU A 81 -13.17 -17.98 -8.98
N ASP A 82 -14.13 -18.50 -8.21
CA ASP A 82 -15.18 -19.35 -8.77
C ASP A 82 -16.13 -18.59 -9.71
N ALA A 83 -16.38 -17.31 -9.43
CA ALA A 83 -17.16 -16.45 -10.31
C ALA A 83 -16.36 -16.10 -11.58
N ALA A 84 -15.09 -15.74 -11.42
CA ALA A 84 -14.21 -15.41 -12.53
C ALA A 84 -14.04 -16.57 -13.51
N LEU A 85 -13.92 -17.80 -13.00
CA LEU A 85 -13.79 -19.00 -13.83
C LEU A 85 -15.05 -19.37 -14.62
N LYS A 86 -16.22 -18.92 -14.18
CA LYS A 86 -17.51 -19.15 -14.87
C LYS A 86 -17.81 -18.08 -15.92
N GLU A 87 -17.21 -16.92 -15.79
CA GLU A 87 -17.46 -15.76 -16.65
C GLU A 87 -16.52 -15.76 -17.85
N THR A 88 -17.05 -15.95 -19.04
CA THR A 88 -16.26 -16.10 -20.27
C THR A 88 -15.47 -14.85 -20.68
N ASN A 89 -15.87 -13.68 -20.18
CA ASN A 89 -15.24 -12.40 -20.51
C ASN A 89 -14.53 -11.76 -19.32
N TRP A 90 -14.29 -12.54 -18.27
CA TRP A 90 -13.53 -12.05 -17.12
C TRP A 90 -12.04 -11.99 -17.46
N ASP A 91 -11.52 -10.78 -17.58
CA ASP A 91 -10.08 -10.52 -17.70
C ASP A 91 -9.72 -9.20 -17.01
N ALA A 92 -8.43 -8.97 -16.83
CA ALA A 92 -7.89 -7.76 -16.18
C ALA A 92 -7.70 -6.59 -17.15
N LEU A 93 -7.90 -6.80 -18.47
CA LEU A 93 -7.66 -5.78 -19.47
C LEU A 93 -8.87 -4.84 -19.61
N VAL A 94 -8.59 -3.57 -19.78
CA VAL A 94 -9.63 -2.63 -20.22
C VAL A 94 -10.05 -2.95 -21.65
N PRO A 95 -11.35 -2.81 -22.00
CA PRO A 95 -11.86 -3.26 -23.30
C PRO A 95 -11.08 -2.76 -24.52
N GLY A 96 -10.52 -1.54 -24.47
CA GLY A 96 -9.73 -0.95 -25.57
C GLY A 96 -8.34 -1.55 -25.74
N GLU A 97 -7.84 -2.32 -24.78
CA GLU A 97 -6.50 -2.94 -24.81
C GLU A 97 -6.56 -4.43 -25.18
N ARG A 98 -7.76 -4.97 -25.35
CA ARG A 98 -7.93 -6.37 -25.76
C ARG A 98 -7.54 -6.57 -27.21
N GLY A 99 -6.36 -7.15 -27.44
CA GLY A 99 -5.93 -7.53 -28.80
C GLY A 99 -6.56 -8.83 -29.30
N ASN A 100 -6.88 -9.77 -28.39
CA ASN A 100 -7.41 -11.09 -28.72
C ASN A 100 -8.48 -11.53 -27.73
N ALA A 101 -9.35 -12.44 -28.15
CA ALA A 101 -10.30 -13.06 -27.25
C ALA A 101 -9.58 -14.00 -26.25
N ALA A 102 -9.93 -13.91 -24.96
CA ALA A 102 -9.44 -14.84 -23.95
C ALA A 102 -10.12 -16.21 -23.96
N THR A 103 -11.16 -16.38 -24.78
CA THR A 103 -11.96 -17.60 -24.85
C THR A 103 -11.12 -18.82 -25.19
N GLY A 104 -11.17 -19.84 -24.34
CA GLY A 104 -10.47 -21.10 -24.53
C GLY A 104 -9.01 -21.11 -24.03
N LEU A 105 -8.51 -20.01 -23.52
CA LEU A 105 -7.21 -19.98 -22.87
C LEU A 105 -7.29 -20.52 -21.43
N PRO A 106 -6.22 -21.15 -20.93
CA PRO A 106 -6.14 -21.55 -19.53
C PRO A 106 -6.26 -20.34 -18.60
N PRO A 107 -6.96 -20.46 -17.48
CA PRO A 107 -7.07 -19.34 -16.54
C PRO A 107 -5.74 -19.06 -15.86
N ALA A 108 -5.42 -17.78 -15.73
CA ALA A 108 -4.23 -17.32 -15.03
C ALA A 108 -4.51 -16.07 -14.18
N VAL A 109 -3.73 -15.91 -13.12
CA VAL A 109 -3.61 -14.68 -12.34
C VAL A 109 -2.21 -14.14 -12.55
N VAL A 110 -2.10 -12.87 -12.89
CA VAL A 110 -0.83 -12.14 -12.95
C VAL A 110 -0.65 -11.40 -11.63
N MET A 111 0.49 -11.56 -11.00
CA MET A 111 0.82 -10.92 -9.73
C MET A 111 2.18 -10.25 -9.84
N ASP A 112 2.23 -9.02 -9.39
CA ASP A 112 3.48 -8.37 -9.06
C ASP A 112 4.16 -9.08 -7.88
N VAL A 113 5.45 -8.90 -7.70
CA VAL A 113 6.23 -9.61 -6.69
C VAL A 113 6.47 -8.75 -5.45
N ASP A 114 7.06 -7.56 -5.65
CA ASP A 114 7.54 -6.75 -4.55
C ASP A 114 6.38 -6.01 -3.87
N GLU A 115 6.27 -6.14 -2.55
CA GLU A 115 5.15 -5.66 -1.71
C GLU A 115 3.78 -6.22 -2.09
N THR A 116 3.72 -7.09 -3.09
CA THR A 116 2.50 -7.83 -3.46
C THR A 116 2.60 -9.28 -2.97
N VAL A 117 3.60 -10.02 -3.37
CA VAL A 117 3.84 -11.42 -2.96
C VAL A 117 4.86 -11.50 -1.84
N LEU A 118 5.92 -10.71 -1.93
CA LEU A 118 7.03 -10.66 -0.98
C LEU A 118 7.03 -9.32 -0.22
N ASP A 119 7.27 -9.41 1.08
CA ASP A 119 7.47 -8.28 1.97
C ASP A 119 8.97 -7.94 2.02
N ASN A 120 9.33 -6.83 1.42
CA ASN A 120 10.69 -6.29 1.41
C ASN A 120 10.91 -5.21 2.50
N SER A 121 9.99 -5.06 3.44
CA SER A 121 10.15 -4.09 4.53
C SER A 121 11.44 -4.26 5.33
N PRO A 122 12.07 -5.46 5.47
CA PRO A 122 13.37 -5.57 6.11
C PRO A 122 14.49 -4.86 5.33
N TYR A 123 14.43 -4.82 4.00
CA TYR A 123 15.35 -4.01 3.20
C TYR A 123 15.12 -2.51 3.44
N GLN A 124 13.87 -2.07 3.41
CA GLN A 124 13.51 -0.69 3.69
C GLN A 124 13.94 -0.27 5.11
N ALA A 125 13.83 -1.17 6.09
CA ALA A 125 14.33 -0.93 7.45
C ALA A 125 15.86 -0.74 7.51
N ARG A 126 16.63 -1.42 6.65
CA ARG A 126 18.06 -1.20 6.53
C ARG A 126 18.37 0.21 6.00
N LEU A 127 17.64 0.66 4.97
CA LEU A 127 17.81 2.01 4.44
C LEU A 127 17.54 3.07 5.52
N VAL A 128 16.49 2.89 6.32
CA VAL A 128 16.20 3.78 7.45
C VAL A 128 17.33 3.77 8.48
N ARG A 129 17.80 2.60 8.88
CA ARG A 129 18.88 2.44 9.88
C ARG A 129 20.19 3.10 9.43
N ASP A 130 20.49 2.96 8.15
CA ASP A 130 21.76 3.35 7.57
C ASP A 130 21.72 4.76 6.95
N ASP A 131 20.58 5.47 7.12
CA ASP A 131 20.30 6.79 6.51
C ASP A 131 20.61 6.80 5.01
N ALA A 132 20.18 5.75 4.32
CA ALA A 132 20.47 5.48 2.92
C ALA A 132 19.21 5.56 2.05
N SER A 133 19.43 5.79 0.77
CA SER A 133 18.40 5.68 -0.26
C SER A 133 18.50 4.35 -1.01
N TYR A 134 17.46 4.01 -1.78
CA TYR A 134 17.50 2.86 -2.67
C TYR A 134 18.71 2.92 -3.61
N ASP A 135 19.39 1.80 -3.74
CA ASP A 135 20.49 1.56 -4.67
C ASP A 135 20.38 0.14 -5.22
N GLU A 136 20.52 0.00 -6.53
CA GLU A 136 20.35 -1.27 -7.23
C GLU A 136 21.31 -2.36 -6.73
N THR A 137 22.55 -1.98 -6.42
CA THR A 137 23.54 -2.92 -5.91
C THR A 137 23.15 -3.49 -4.55
N THR A 138 22.65 -2.65 -3.66
CA THR A 138 22.19 -3.09 -2.33
C THR A 138 20.87 -3.87 -2.42
N TRP A 139 20.02 -3.55 -3.40
CA TRP A 139 18.84 -4.31 -3.71
C TRP A 139 19.15 -5.72 -4.19
N ASP A 140 20.07 -5.87 -5.15
CA ASP A 140 20.54 -7.17 -5.64
C ASP A 140 21.10 -8.06 -4.51
N LEU A 141 21.85 -7.45 -3.57
CA LEU A 141 22.35 -8.17 -2.39
C LEU A 141 21.19 -8.64 -1.49
N TRP A 142 20.18 -7.80 -1.29
CA TRP A 142 18.97 -8.20 -0.55
C TRP A 142 18.24 -9.36 -1.22
N VAL A 143 18.02 -9.28 -2.52
CA VAL A 143 17.37 -10.35 -3.30
C VAL A 143 18.17 -11.66 -3.19
N ALA A 144 19.51 -11.59 -3.27
CA ALA A 144 20.39 -12.74 -3.12
C ALA A 144 20.32 -13.40 -1.73
N GLU A 145 19.97 -12.63 -0.68
CA GLU A 145 19.78 -13.17 0.68
C GLU A 145 18.55 -14.10 0.80
N LYS A 146 17.54 -13.93 -0.05
CA LYS A 146 16.29 -14.72 -0.06
C LYS A 146 15.56 -14.72 1.30
N LYS A 147 15.52 -13.56 1.96
CA LYS A 147 14.95 -13.38 3.31
C LYS A 147 13.58 -12.70 3.32
N ALA A 148 13.12 -12.22 2.16
CA ALA A 148 11.78 -11.68 2.05
C ALA A 148 10.75 -12.74 2.46
N THR A 149 9.75 -12.34 3.22
CA THR A 149 8.66 -13.22 3.66
C THR A 149 7.42 -12.99 2.79
N ALA A 150 6.49 -13.92 2.83
CA ALA A 150 5.25 -13.75 2.09
C ALA A 150 4.37 -12.68 2.73
N VAL A 151 3.77 -11.80 1.90
CA VAL A 151 2.73 -10.86 2.33
C VAL A 151 1.55 -11.63 2.95
N PRO A 152 0.96 -11.16 4.06
CA PRO A 152 -0.12 -11.87 4.72
C PRO A 152 -1.31 -12.20 3.82
N GLY A 153 -1.69 -13.48 3.76
CA GLY A 153 -2.81 -13.97 2.96
C GLY A 153 -2.45 -14.47 1.55
N VAL A 154 -1.30 -14.08 0.99
CA VAL A 154 -0.92 -14.45 -0.39
C VAL A 154 -0.75 -15.95 -0.59
N VAL A 155 -0.16 -16.66 0.40
CA VAL A 155 0.06 -18.11 0.31
C VAL A 155 -1.25 -18.88 0.25
N ASP A 156 -2.24 -18.46 1.03
CA ASP A 156 -3.57 -19.08 1.03
C ASP A 156 -4.32 -18.79 -0.27
N PHE A 157 -4.20 -17.58 -0.79
CA PHE A 157 -4.71 -17.25 -2.11
C PHE A 157 -4.06 -18.10 -3.22
N ALA A 158 -2.74 -18.23 -3.21
CA ALA A 158 -2.01 -19.03 -4.19
C ALA A 158 -2.43 -20.51 -4.17
N LYS A 159 -2.60 -21.08 -2.99
CA LYS A 159 -3.13 -22.45 -2.82
C LYS A 159 -4.57 -22.57 -3.34
N ALA A 160 -5.42 -21.58 -3.04
CA ALA A 160 -6.80 -21.56 -3.51
C ALA A 160 -6.91 -21.47 -5.04
N ALA A 161 -6.06 -20.66 -5.68
CA ALA A 161 -5.96 -20.54 -7.12
C ALA A 161 -5.45 -21.85 -7.76
N ALA A 162 -4.35 -22.42 -7.25
CA ALA A 162 -3.79 -23.67 -7.73
C ALA A 162 -4.78 -24.84 -7.63
N ALA A 163 -5.52 -24.94 -6.53
CA ALA A 163 -6.55 -25.96 -6.33
C ALA A 163 -7.70 -25.90 -7.36
N ARG A 164 -7.87 -24.75 -8.01
CA ARG A 164 -8.87 -24.51 -9.08
C ARG A 164 -8.27 -24.59 -10.48
N GLY A 165 -7.01 -24.99 -10.61
CA GLY A 165 -6.32 -25.06 -11.90
C GLY A 165 -5.95 -23.71 -12.49
N VAL A 166 -5.92 -22.65 -11.68
CA VAL A 166 -5.49 -21.31 -12.11
C VAL A 166 -3.97 -21.23 -12.03
N THR A 167 -3.34 -20.86 -13.13
CA THR A 167 -1.89 -20.60 -13.19
C THR A 167 -1.58 -19.25 -12.56
N ILE A 168 -0.52 -19.16 -11.77
CA ILE A 168 -0.03 -17.89 -11.25
C ILE A 168 1.22 -17.49 -12.01
N LEU A 169 1.21 -16.29 -12.59
CA LEU A 169 2.33 -15.68 -13.28
C LEU A 169 2.86 -14.55 -12.42
N TYR A 170 4.10 -14.65 -11.96
CA TYR A 170 4.76 -13.60 -11.22
C TYR A 170 5.55 -12.72 -12.19
N ILE A 171 5.35 -11.41 -12.10
CA ILE A 171 6.03 -10.42 -12.92
C ILE A 171 6.64 -9.39 -11.97
N SER A 172 7.94 -9.21 -12.09
CA SER A 172 8.71 -8.17 -11.40
C SER A 172 9.50 -7.38 -12.42
N ASN A 173 9.67 -6.10 -12.20
CA ASN A 173 10.46 -5.18 -13.02
C ASN A 173 11.91 -5.11 -12.53
#